data_4af350849ad11033837687cb6e169b68
#
_entry.id   4af350849ad11033837687cb6e169b68
#
_cell.length_a   1.000
_cell.length_b   1.000
_cell.length_c   1.000
_cell.angle_alpha   90.00
_cell.angle_beta   90.00
_cell.angle_gamma   90.00
#
_symmetry.space_group_name_H-M   'P 1'
#
loop_
_entity.id
_entity.type
_entity.pdbx_description
1 polymer ?
#
loop_
_entity_poly.entity_id
_entity_poly.type
_entity_poly.pdbx_seq_one_letter_code
_entity_poly.pdbx_strand_id
1 'polypeptide(L)'
;MKWLKDLFGKASSAVPLTAAQEEALAAWQKRPAEDMSRSHFRTRYIVVDVESSGLNMVRDSLISIGAVAVCEGVIDANDAFEVVLRQDQVSSHENILIHGIGGSAQREG
;
A
#
# COMPACT_ATOMS: atom_id res chain seq x y z
N MET A 1 4.53 -14.51 10.81
CA MET A 1 4.72 -13.89 9.48
C MET A 1 6.08 -13.20 9.38
N LYS A 2 7.12 -13.99 9.34
CA LYS A 2 8.51 -13.52 9.25
C LYS A 2 8.81 -12.82 7.90
N TRP A 3 8.26 -13.33 6.82
CA TRP A 3 8.48 -12.81 5.46
C TRP A 3 7.99 -11.36 5.26
N LEU A 4 6.91 -10.95 5.95
CA LEU A 4 6.41 -9.57 5.89
C LEU A 4 7.37 -8.60 6.58
N LYS A 5 8.00 -9.04 7.68
CA LYS A 5 9.04 -8.25 8.37
C LYS A 5 10.31 -8.15 7.54
N ASP A 6 10.63 -9.19 6.78
CA ASP A 6 11.80 -9.18 5.89
C ASP A 6 11.56 -8.31 4.65
N LEU A 7 10.31 -8.20 4.18
CA LEU A 7 9.91 -7.33 3.07
C LEU A 7 10.01 -5.83 3.42
N PHE A 8 9.69 -5.48 4.67
CA PHE A 8 9.71 -4.10 5.16
C PHE A 8 10.88 -3.81 6.13
N GLY A 9 11.70 -4.81 6.45
CA GLY A 9 12.68 -4.77 7.52
C GLY A 9 14.04 -4.14 7.20
N LYS A 10 14.25 -3.60 6.00
CA LYS A 10 15.46 -2.85 5.64
C LYS A 10 15.14 -1.46 5.10
N ALA A 11 14.41 -0.67 5.86
CA ALA A 11 14.42 0.77 5.68
C ALA A 11 15.71 1.34 6.26
N SER A 12 16.76 1.34 5.47
CA SER A 12 17.92 2.18 5.68
C SER A 12 17.47 3.65 5.51
N SER A 13 17.63 4.48 6.53
CA SER A 13 17.20 5.88 6.60
C SER A 13 15.68 6.13 6.51
N ALA A 14 14.90 5.49 7.36
CA ALA A 14 13.49 5.82 7.49
C ALA A 14 13.33 7.27 7.96
N VAL A 15 12.67 8.08 7.18
CA VAL A 15 12.18 9.39 7.63
C VAL A 15 11.30 9.14 8.84
N PRO A 16 11.50 9.83 9.98
CA PRO A 16 10.67 9.64 11.14
C PRO A 16 9.19 9.86 10.79
N LEU A 17 8.33 9.05 11.39
CA LEU A 17 6.88 9.24 11.24
C LEU A 17 6.49 10.59 11.85
N THR A 18 5.51 11.24 11.25
CA THR A 18 4.85 12.40 11.87
C THR A 18 4.01 11.94 13.05
N ALA A 19 3.72 12.86 13.99
CA ALA A 19 2.86 12.55 15.13
C ALA A 19 1.50 11.97 14.71
N ALA A 20 0.90 12.48 13.63
CA ALA A 20 -0.35 11.97 13.08
C ALA A 20 -0.22 10.54 12.53
N GLN A 21 0.90 10.21 11.90
CA GLN A 21 1.17 8.86 11.41
C GLN A 21 1.40 7.87 12.57
N GLU A 22 2.13 8.30 13.61
CA GLU A 22 2.32 7.49 14.83
C GLU A 22 1.00 7.20 15.53
N GLU A 23 0.14 8.21 15.67
CA GLU A 23 -1.19 8.05 16.26
C GLU A 23 -2.07 7.09 15.44
N ALA A 24 -2.10 7.25 14.12
CA ALA A 24 -2.84 6.36 13.22
C ALA A 24 -2.35 4.91 13.30
N LEU A 25 -1.03 4.70 13.34
CA LEU A 25 -0.43 3.38 13.49
C LEU A 25 -0.78 2.76 14.86
N ALA A 26 -0.69 3.54 15.94
CA ALA A 26 -1.05 3.08 17.29
C ALA A 26 -2.55 2.73 17.39
N ALA A 27 -3.42 3.51 16.78
CA ALA A 27 -4.85 3.23 16.70
C ALA A 27 -5.14 1.94 15.94
N TRP A 28 -4.47 1.74 14.80
CA TRP A 28 -4.59 0.50 14.02
C TRP A 28 -4.11 -0.73 14.80
N GLN A 29 -2.99 -0.65 15.49
CA GLN A 29 -2.43 -1.76 16.28
C GLN A 29 -3.33 -2.21 17.46
N LYS A 30 -4.19 -1.31 17.95
CA LYS A 30 -5.17 -1.61 19.01
C LYS A 30 -6.43 -2.29 18.49
N ARG A 31 -6.63 -2.37 17.17
CA ARG A 31 -7.80 -3.04 16.59
C ARG A 31 -7.75 -4.54 16.89
N PRO A 32 -8.88 -5.16 17.22
CA PRO A 32 -8.94 -6.60 17.36
C PRO A 32 -8.63 -7.28 16.03
N ALA A 33 -8.04 -8.47 16.09
CA ALA A 33 -7.87 -9.29 14.89
C ALA A 33 -9.25 -9.69 14.31
N GLU A 34 -9.32 -9.77 12.98
CA GLU A 34 -10.54 -10.25 12.32
C GLU A 34 -10.85 -11.69 12.67
N ASP A 35 -12.13 -11.98 12.82
CA ASP A 35 -12.62 -13.34 13.07
C ASP A 35 -12.53 -14.18 11.78
N MET A 36 -11.48 -14.98 11.69
CA MET A 36 -11.23 -15.87 10.56
C MET A 36 -12.20 -17.06 10.47
N SER A 37 -13.09 -17.24 11.46
CA SER A 37 -14.12 -18.30 11.43
C SER A 37 -15.40 -17.89 10.71
N ARG A 38 -15.56 -16.63 10.34
CA ARG A 38 -16.71 -16.15 9.59
C ARG A 38 -16.80 -16.82 8.20
N SER A 39 -18.01 -16.99 7.71
CA SER A 39 -18.22 -17.41 6.31
C SER A 39 -17.64 -16.37 5.34
N HIS A 40 -17.20 -16.81 4.16
CA HIS A 40 -16.68 -15.92 3.11
C HIS A 40 -17.63 -14.77 2.79
N PHE A 41 -18.94 -15.03 2.72
CA PHE A 41 -19.94 -14.02 2.44
C PHE A 41 -19.98 -12.90 3.49
N ARG A 42 -19.73 -13.22 4.77
CA ARG A 42 -19.73 -12.26 5.88
C ARG A 42 -18.35 -11.66 6.18
N THR A 43 -17.34 -12.09 5.47
CA THR A 43 -15.97 -11.59 5.63
C THR A 43 -15.76 -10.39 4.72
N ARG A 44 -15.24 -9.30 5.28
CA ARG A 44 -14.78 -8.16 4.51
C ARG A 44 -13.38 -8.47 3.98
N TYR A 45 -13.24 -8.50 2.67
CA TYR A 45 -11.96 -8.66 2.00
C TYR A 45 -11.42 -7.31 1.56
N ILE A 46 -10.13 -7.13 1.65
CA ILE A 46 -9.44 -6.00 1.05
C ILE A 46 -8.61 -6.53 -0.10
N VAL A 47 -8.91 -6.08 -1.30
CA VAL A 47 -8.10 -6.32 -2.49
C VAL A 47 -7.10 -5.18 -2.58
N VAL A 48 -5.81 -5.51 -2.58
CA VAL A 48 -4.72 -4.54 -2.63
C VAL A 48 -3.92 -4.76 -3.91
N ASP A 49 -3.64 -3.67 -4.60
CA ASP A 49 -2.75 -3.64 -5.74
C ASP A 49 -1.67 -2.56 -5.53
N VAL A 50 -0.50 -2.77 -6.10
CA VAL A 50 0.63 -1.85 -5.96
C VAL A 50 1.32 -1.63 -7.30
N GLU A 51 1.78 -0.39 -7.53
CA GLU A 51 2.67 -0.07 -8.63
C GLU A 51 4.09 0.18 -8.11
N SER A 52 5.07 -0.31 -8.85
CA SER A 52 6.48 -0.18 -8.50
C SER A 52 7.33 0.24 -9.68
N SER A 53 8.52 0.74 -9.41
CA SER A 53 9.50 1.09 -10.46
C SER A 53 10.11 -0.13 -11.17
N GLY A 54 9.85 -1.34 -10.66
CA GLY A 54 10.31 -2.62 -11.20
C GLY A 54 10.07 -3.77 -10.23
N LEU A 55 10.63 -4.93 -10.55
CA LEU A 55 10.39 -6.17 -9.80
C LEU A 55 11.53 -6.54 -8.83
N ASN A 56 12.54 -5.71 -8.71
CA ASN A 56 13.67 -5.97 -7.83
C ASN A 56 13.41 -5.40 -6.43
N MET A 57 13.10 -6.27 -5.48
CA MET A 57 12.75 -5.90 -4.09
C MET A 57 13.83 -5.11 -3.33
N VAL A 58 15.07 -5.08 -3.84
CA VAL A 58 16.19 -4.37 -3.19
C VAL A 58 16.42 -2.98 -3.78
N ARG A 59 16.18 -2.83 -5.09
CA ARG A 59 16.51 -1.60 -5.84
C ARG A 59 15.30 -0.77 -6.22
N ASP A 60 14.17 -1.45 -6.46
CA ASP A 60 12.98 -0.79 -6.95
C ASP A 60 12.12 -0.25 -5.79
N SER A 61 11.40 0.81 -6.09
CA SER A 61 10.58 1.54 -5.13
C SER A 61 9.09 1.31 -5.38
N LEU A 62 8.33 1.30 -4.32
CA LEU A 62 6.87 1.32 -4.40
C LEU A 62 6.42 2.72 -4.83
N ILE A 63 5.59 2.81 -5.88
CA ILE A 63 5.11 4.08 -6.46
C ILE A 63 3.71 4.40 -5.96
N SER A 64 2.81 3.42 -5.95
CA SER A 64 1.45 3.63 -5.46
C SER A 64 0.89 2.37 -4.81
N ILE A 65 -0.13 2.58 -3.99
CA ILE A 65 -0.93 1.53 -3.36
C ILE A 65 -2.39 1.87 -3.60
N GLY A 66 -3.13 0.92 -4.16
CA GLY A 66 -4.58 0.97 -4.26
C GLY A 66 -5.20 -0.17 -3.47
N ALA A 67 -6.33 0.08 -2.83
CA ALA A 67 -7.07 -0.94 -2.11
C ALA A 67 -8.57 -0.68 -2.19
N VAL A 68 -9.36 -1.74 -2.25
CA VAL A 68 -10.82 -1.66 -2.26
C VAL A 68 -11.41 -2.80 -1.44
N ALA A 69 -12.47 -2.50 -0.70
CA ALA A 69 -13.20 -3.51 0.05
C ALA A 69 -14.17 -4.30 -0.83
N VAL A 70 -14.28 -5.60 -0.53
CA VAL A 70 -15.32 -6.49 -1.05
C VAL A 70 -16.11 -7.00 0.15
N CYS A 71 -17.39 -6.66 0.21
CA CYS A 71 -18.30 -7.04 1.26
C CYS A 71 -19.50 -7.78 0.65
N GLU A 72 -19.87 -8.91 1.23
CA GLU A 72 -21.01 -9.70 0.75
C GLU A 72 -20.97 -10.01 -0.75
N GLY A 73 -19.75 -10.24 -1.29
CA GLY A 73 -19.52 -10.53 -2.70
C GLY A 73 -19.60 -9.32 -3.64
N VAL A 74 -19.69 -8.10 -3.10
CA VAL A 74 -19.81 -6.85 -3.88
C VAL A 74 -18.61 -5.94 -3.59
N ILE A 75 -18.05 -5.35 -4.64
CA ILE A 75 -17.03 -4.31 -4.53
C ILE A 75 -17.66 -3.03 -3.98
N ASP A 76 -17.16 -2.53 -2.86
CA ASP A 76 -17.61 -1.26 -2.28
C ASP A 76 -16.67 -0.11 -2.67
N ALA A 77 -17.06 0.64 -3.69
CA ALA A 77 -16.29 1.78 -4.19
C ALA A 77 -16.18 2.94 -3.18
N ASN A 78 -17.04 2.98 -2.16
CA ASN A 78 -16.96 3.98 -1.09
C ASN A 78 -15.98 3.58 0.03
N ASP A 79 -15.61 2.30 0.09
CA ASP A 79 -14.58 1.77 0.98
C ASP A 79 -13.33 1.43 0.14
N ALA A 80 -12.73 2.47 -0.41
CA ALA A 80 -11.54 2.39 -1.26
C ALA A 80 -10.47 3.36 -0.78
N PHE A 81 -9.23 3.02 -1.09
CA PHE A 81 -8.05 3.80 -0.74
C PHE A 81 -7.09 3.81 -1.93
N GLU A 82 -6.52 4.97 -2.21
CA GLU A 82 -5.46 5.11 -3.19
C GLU A 82 -4.45 6.15 -2.70
N VAL A 83 -3.17 5.86 -2.84
CA VAL A 83 -2.10 6.80 -2.54
C VAL A 83 -0.97 6.63 -3.55
N VAL A 84 -0.48 7.74 -4.06
CA VAL A 84 0.79 7.83 -4.77
C VAL A 84 1.86 8.21 -3.75
N LEU A 85 2.97 7.50 -3.74
CA LEU A 85 4.08 7.74 -2.83
C LEU A 85 5.10 8.66 -3.51
N ARG A 86 5.55 9.68 -2.80
CA ARG A 86 6.55 10.60 -3.30
C ARG A 86 7.85 9.88 -3.63
N GLN A 87 8.35 10.12 -4.84
CA GLN A 87 9.60 9.56 -5.35
C GLN A 87 10.65 10.65 -5.54
N ASP A 88 11.85 10.43 -5.01
CA ASP A 88 13.00 11.29 -5.31
C ASP A 88 13.48 11.11 -6.76
N GLN A 89 13.35 9.88 -7.27
CA GLN A 89 13.64 9.54 -8.65
C GLN A 89 12.39 8.97 -9.32
N VAL A 90 11.98 9.59 -10.40
CA VAL A 90 10.86 9.12 -11.23
C VAL A 90 11.25 7.82 -11.92
N SER A 91 10.30 6.89 -12.02
CA SER A 91 10.50 5.63 -12.74
C SER A 91 10.75 5.85 -14.24
N SER A 92 11.28 4.83 -14.93
CA SER A 92 11.57 4.90 -16.36
C SER A 92 10.34 5.19 -17.19
N HIS A 93 10.56 5.70 -18.42
CA HIS A 93 9.46 6.00 -19.35
C HIS A 93 8.64 4.75 -19.67
N GLU A 94 9.30 3.61 -19.87
CA GLU A 94 8.64 2.32 -20.11
C GLU A 94 7.77 1.91 -18.92
N ASN A 95 8.26 2.13 -17.70
CA ASN A 95 7.51 1.82 -16.49
C ASN A 95 6.29 2.73 -16.34
N ILE A 96 6.43 4.04 -16.63
CA ILE A 96 5.30 5.00 -16.65
C ILE A 96 4.21 4.56 -17.65
N LEU A 97 4.58 4.03 -18.79
CA LEU A 97 3.61 3.53 -19.78
C LEU A 97 2.83 2.31 -19.27
N ILE A 98 3.40 1.55 -18.35
CA ILE A 98 2.73 0.38 -17.75
C ILE A 98 1.72 0.82 -16.69
N HIS A 99 2.13 1.61 -15.71
CA HIS A 99 1.26 1.98 -14.57
C HIS A 99 0.51 3.31 -14.76
N GLY A 100 0.88 4.13 -15.72
CA GLY A 100 0.18 5.38 -16.06
C GLY A 100 0.38 6.54 -15.09
N ILE A 101 1.24 6.43 -14.10
CA ILE A 101 1.51 7.49 -13.12
C ILE A 101 2.66 8.36 -13.62
N GLY A 102 2.34 9.57 -14.07
CA GLY A 102 3.31 10.51 -14.64
C GLY A 102 4.36 11.00 -13.64
N GLY A 103 5.48 11.53 -14.16
CA GLY A 103 6.61 11.97 -13.34
C GLY A 103 6.27 13.08 -12.35
N SER A 104 5.35 13.98 -12.68
CA SER A 104 4.88 15.03 -11.74
C SER A 104 4.15 14.42 -10.55
N ALA A 105 3.21 13.51 -10.80
CA ALA A 105 2.49 12.80 -9.76
C ALA A 105 3.43 12.01 -8.84
N GLN A 106 4.44 11.35 -9.40
CA GLN A 106 5.46 10.64 -8.61
C GLN A 106 6.32 11.56 -7.73
N ARG A 107 6.58 12.81 -8.15
CA ARG A 107 7.37 13.78 -7.36
C ARG A 107 6.56 14.44 -6.26
N GLU A 108 5.29 14.63 -6.48
CA GLU A 108 4.38 15.32 -5.55
C GLU A 108 3.85 14.37 -4.47
N GLY A 109 3.62 13.11 -4.82
CA GLY A 109 3.07 12.09 -3.95
C GLY A 109 1.56 12.12 -3.80
#